data_68b061cdb9a2fafb55b0b66a3922a2d8
#
_entry.id   68b061cdb9a2fafb55b0b66a3922a2d8
#
_cell.length_a   1.000
_cell.length_b   1.000
_cell.length_c   1.000
_cell.angle_alpha   90.00
_cell.angle_beta   90.00
_cell.angle_gamma   90.00
#
_symmetry.space_group_name_H-M   'P 1'
#
loop_
_entity.id
_entity.type
_entity.pdbx_description
1 polymer ?
#
loop_
_entity_poly.entity_id
_entity_poly.type
_entity_poly.pdbx_seq_one_letter_code
_entity_poly.pdbx_strand_id
1 'polypeptide(L)'
;MLVDRFEGKPLNIPNDLVIDPQGRVWFTDPYYEGAAGPFSYDRANKELEHDSVYRLDPPSDENWSIHRMTFDTTRPNGLLFSSDHKTLYVAQSGRRPDEKRELRAYPVEDGGQLGSFTVLHDFGEHRGVDGMCLDADGNIIATAGWELGGPGPSIYVFSPTPDAGNSARRFSRGDVVS
;
A
#
# COMPACT_ATOMS: atom_id res chain seq x y z
N MET A 1 -4.27 13.75 -18.05
CA MET A 1 -3.18 13.29 -17.14
C MET A 1 -3.19 14.22 -15.95
N LEU A 2 -3.20 13.70 -14.72
CA LEU A 2 -3.21 14.54 -13.51
C LEU A 2 -1.79 14.97 -13.13
N VAL A 3 -0.87 14.01 -13.07
CA VAL A 3 0.54 14.21 -12.71
C VAL A 3 1.40 13.10 -13.33
N ASP A 4 2.64 13.40 -13.62
CA ASP A 4 3.64 12.43 -14.08
C ASP A 4 5.00 12.60 -13.37
N ARG A 5 5.13 13.64 -12.54
CA ARG A 5 6.39 14.05 -11.91
C ARG A 5 6.20 14.46 -10.46
N PHE A 6 7.27 14.25 -9.68
CA PHE A 6 7.45 14.82 -8.35
C PHE A 6 8.82 15.52 -8.29
N GLU A 7 8.86 16.79 -7.88
CA GLU A 7 10.09 17.60 -7.83
C GLU A 7 10.88 17.60 -9.17
N GLY A 8 10.17 17.63 -10.28
CA GLY A 8 10.75 17.63 -11.62
C GLY A 8 11.21 16.26 -12.15
N LYS A 9 11.24 15.21 -11.31
CA LYS A 9 11.60 13.84 -11.68
C LYS A 9 10.37 13.01 -12.02
N PRO A 10 10.42 12.12 -13.02
CA PRO A 10 9.30 11.21 -13.31
C PRO A 10 8.96 10.35 -12.10
N LEU A 11 7.67 10.04 -11.93
CA LEU A 11 7.20 9.03 -10.98
C LEU A 11 7.81 7.66 -11.34
N ASN A 12 7.93 6.78 -10.34
CA ASN A 12 8.44 5.42 -10.55
C ASN A 12 7.44 4.59 -11.36
N ILE A 13 6.51 3.95 -10.68
CA ILE A 13 5.50 3.08 -11.29
C ILE A 13 4.24 3.16 -10.44
N PRO A 14 3.40 4.21 -10.57
CA PRO A 14 2.17 4.29 -9.81
C PRO A 14 1.38 2.98 -9.87
N ASN A 15 1.03 2.42 -8.70
CA ASN A 15 0.50 1.07 -8.60
C ASN A 15 -0.97 1.05 -8.18
N ASP A 16 -1.29 1.51 -6.98
CA ASP A 16 -2.65 1.50 -6.43
C ASP A 16 -3.07 2.89 -5.97
N LEU A 17 -4.37 3.16 -5.92
CA LEU A 17 -4.89 4.46 -5.54
C LEU A 17 -6.22 4.37 -4.80
N VAL A 18 -6.45 5.35 -3.92
CA VAL A 18 -7.75 5.60 -3.26
C VAL A 18 -8.05 7.09 -3.24
N ILE A 19 -9.33 7.43 -3.09
CA ILE A 19 -9.79 8.82 -3.02
C ILE A 19 -10.42 9.04 -1.65
N ASP A 20 -10.04 10.13 -0.98
CA ASP A 20 -10.61 10.50 0.29
C ASP A 20 -11.88 11.38 0.15
N PRO A 21 -12.63 11.64 1.23
CA PRO A 21 -13.85 12.43 1.18
C PRO A 21 -13.66 13.88 0.70
N GLN A 22 -12.44 14.40 0.71
CA GLN A 22 -12.08 15.72 0.20
C GLN A 22 -11.75 15.72 -1.29
N GLY A 23 -11.86 14.54 -1.96
CA GLY A 23 -11.53 14.37 -3.37
C GLY A 23 -10.02 14.34 -3.65
N ARG A 24 -9.19 14.20 -2.64
CA ARG A 24 -7.75 14.04 -2.79
C ARG A 24 -7.44 12.60 -3.23
N VAL A 25 -6.57 12.47 -4.20
CA VAL A 25 -6.15 11.15 -4.73
C VAL A 25 -4.85 10.73 -4.02
N TRP A 26 -4.90 9.61 -3.33
CA TRP A 26 -3.75 9.01 -2.69
C TRP A 26 -3.28 7.83 -3.53
N PHE A 27 -1.99 7.68 -3.76
CA PHE A 27 -1.46 6.59 -4.57
C PHE A 27 -0.09 6.13 -4.11
N THR A 28 0.21 4.88 -4.40
CA THR A 28 1.53 4.27 -4.17
C THR A 28 2.37 4.37 -5.43
N ASP A 29 3.66 4.64 -5.27
CA ASP A 29 4.62 4.76 -6.37
C ASP A 29 5.89 3.92 -6.09
N PRO A 30 5.76 2.58 -6.12
CA PRO A 30 6.88 1.68 -5.94
C PRO A 30 7.75 1.60 -7.20
N TYR A 31 8.98 1.09 -7.03
CA TYR A 31 9.83 0.68 -8.13
C TYR A 31 10.10 -0.82 -8.10
N TYR A 32 9.71 -1.53 -9.16
CA TYR A 32 9.91 -2.96 -9.30
C TYR A 32 11.02 -3.27 -10.29
N GLU A 33 12.20 -3.66 -9.78
CA GLU A 33 13.30 -4.13 -10.61
C GLU A 33 12.97 -5.51 -11.21
N GLY A 34 13.41 -5.72 -12.47
CA GLY A 34 13.39 -7.04 -13.07
C GLY A 34 12.01 -7.61 -13.38
N ALA A 35 10.98 -6.76 -13.47
CA ALA A 35 9.73 -7.20 -14.07
C ALA A 35 9.99 -7.57 -15.53
N ALA A 36 9.64 -8.80 -15.93
CA ALA A 36 9.85 -9.28 -17.29
C ALA A 36 8.94 -8.56 -18.30
N GLY A 37 9.46 -8.32 -19.50
CA GLY A 37 8.68 -7.75 -20.61
C GLY A 37 8.98 -6.28 -20.91
N PRO A 38 8.14 -5.61 -21.74
CA PRO A 38 8.38 -4.25 -22.19
C PRO A 38 8.30 -3.19 -21.06
N PHE A 39 7.81 -3.60 -19.91
CA PHE A 39 7.78 -2.82 -18.66
C PHE A 39 8.86 -3.29 -17.66
N SER A 40 9.85 -4.05 -18.14
CA SER A 40 11.03 -4.39 -17.34
C SER A 40 11.84 -3.14 -17.09
N TYR A 41 12.06 -2.86 -15.83
CA TYR A 41 12.72 -1.64 -15.42
C TYR A 41 14.15 -1.94 -15.03
N ASP A 42 15.07 -1.34 -15.78
CA ASP A 42 16.43 -1.17 -15.33
C ASP A 42 16.43 -0.06 -14.26
N ARG A 43 17.12 -0.30 -13.14
CA ARG A 43 17.28 0.69 -12.08
C ARG A 43 17.90 2.01 -12.57
N ALA A 44 18.60 1.97 -13.69
CA ALA A 44 19.09 3.17 -14.36
C ALA A 44 17.99 4.17 -14.73
N ASN A 45 16.73 3.72 -14.85
CA ASN A 45 15.59 4.59 -15.18
C ASN A 45 14.86 5.14 -13.94
N LYS A 46 15.27 4.72 -12.73
CA LYS A 46 14.71 5.26 -11.49
C LYS A 46 15.39 6.58 -11.14
N GLU A 47 14.65 7.68 -11.27
CA GLU A 47 15.15 9.01 -10.92
C GLU A 47 14.81 9.43 -9.49
N LEU A 48 13.67 8.96 -8.94
CA LEU A 48 13.33 9.16 -7.53
C LEU A 48 14.11 8.17 -6.67
N GLU A 49 14.77 8.66 -5.63
CA GLU A 49 15.57 7.83 -4.72
C GLU A 49 14.74 7.02 -3.71
N HIS A 50 13.44 7.21 -3.73
CA HIS A 50 12.51 6.61 -2.78
C HIS A 50 11.29 6.01 -3.48
N ASP A 51 10.60 5.13 -2.78
CA ASP A 51 9.30 4.57 -3.13
C ASP A 51 8.33 5.02 -2.04
N SER A 52 7.25 5.72 -2.40
CA SER A 52 6.42 6.38 -1.42
C SER A 52 4.93 6.32 -1.73
N VAL A 53 4.13 6.63 -0.73
CA VAL A 53 2.75 7.05 -0.92
C VAL A 53 2.76 8.55 -1.19
N TYR A 54 1.97 8.95 -2.18
CA TYR A 54 1.74 10.35 -2.53
C TYR A 54 0.27 10.71 -2.37
N ARG A 55 0.02 12.00 -2.25
CA ARG A 55 -1.32 12.60 -2.26
C ARG A 55 -1.37 13.71 -3.29
N LEU A 56 -2.40 13.69 -4.11
CA LEU A 56 -2.75 14.79 -5.01
C LEU A 56 -3.93 15.55 -4.41
N ASP A 57 -3.74 16.82 -4.16
CA ASP A 57 -4.80 17.71 -3.75
C ASP A 57 -5.46 18.33 -5.00
N PRO A 58 -6.81 18.36 -5.07
CA PRO A 58 -7.52 18.94 -6.19
C PRO A 58 -7.17 20.42 -6.35
N PRO A 59 -7.15 20.93 -7.56
CA PRO A 59 -6.74 22.29 -7.82
C PRO A 59 -7.72 23.30 -7.24
N SER A 60 -7.18 24.34 -6.60
CA SER A 60 -7.92 25.60 -6.39
C SER A 60 -7.99 26.44 -7.69
N ASP A 61 -7.05 26.20 -8.60
CA ASP A 61 -6.93 26.81 -9.91
C ASP A 61 -6.96 25.72 -11.02
N GLU A 62 -5.95 25.59 -11.86
CA GLU A 62 -5.91 24.59 -12.94
C GLU A 62 -5.03 23.38 -12.63
N ASN A 63 -4.12 23.47 -11.65
CA ASN A 63 -3.10 22.45 -11.42
C ASN A 63 -3.30 21.70 -10.10
N TRP A 64 -3.15 20.38 -10.16
CA TRP A 64 -3.10 19.51 -8.97
C TRP A 64 -1.78 19.70 -8.21
N SER A 65 -1.85 19.68 -6.89
CA SER A 65 -0.66 19.71 -6.03
C SER A 65 -0.30 18.30 -5.57
N ILE A 66 0.96 17.90 -5.75
CA ILE A 66 1.45 16.59 -5.31
C ILE A 66 2.27 16.72 -4.04
N HIS A 67 2.02 15.83 -3.07
CA HIS A 67 2.70 15.76 -1.79
C HIS A 67 3.21 14.35 -1.52
N ARG A 68 4.45 14.21 -1.07
CA ARG A 68 4.97 12.95 -0.58
C ARG A 68 4.49 12.71 0.86
N MET A 69 3.85 11.56 1.12
CA MET A 69 3.19 11.28 2.39
C MET A 69 3.95 10.29 3.27
N THR A 70 4.75 9.39 2.68
CA THR A 70 5.56 8.43 3.45
C THR A 70 7.05 8.59 3.16
N PHE A 71 7.88 8.40 4.21
CA PHE A 71 9.34 8.50 4.14
C PHE A 71 10.03 7.22 4.61
N ASP A 72 9.26 6.20 4.95
CA ASP A 72 9.64 4.96 5.59
C ASP A 72 9.18 3.72 4.81
N THR A 73 8.64 3.92 3.60
CA THR A 73 8.26 2.85 2.68
C THR A 73 9.37 2.54 1.67
N THR A 74 9.49 1.28 1.27
CA THR A 74 10.44 0.83 0.25
C THR A 74 9.78 0.27 -0.98
N ARG A 75 8.62 -0.37 -0.86
CA ARG A 75 7.79 -0.86 -1.98
C ARG A 75 6.32 -0.85 -1.56
N PRO A 76 5.71 0.33 -1.41
CA PRO A 76 4.30 0.40 -1.11
C PRO A 76 3.50 -0.14 -2.30
N ASN A 77 2.57 -1.07 -2.03
CA ASN A 77 1.69 -1.69 -3.02
C ASN A 77 0.25 -1.26 -2.74
N GLY A 78 -0.62 -2.17 -2.30
CA GLY A 78 -2.01 -1.88 -2.02
C GLY A 78 -2.22 -0.76 -0.99
N LEU A 79 -3.29 0.01 -1.17
CA LEU A 79 -3.61 1.22 -0.42
C LEU A 79 -5.10 1.24 -0.10
N LEU A 80 -5.48 1.53 1.15
CA LEU A 80 -6.88 1.48 1.58
C LEU A 80 -7.14 2.41 2.76
N PHE A 81 -8.23 3.15 2.75
CA PHE A 81 -8.72 3.86 3.95
C PHE A 81 -9.61 2.98 4.81
N SER A 82 -9.57 3.19 6.13
CA SER A 82 -10.64 2.73 7.04
C SER A 82 -11.98 3.37 6.68
N SER A 83 -13.08 2.77 7.13
CA SER A 83 -14.43 3.27 6.82
C SER A 83 -14.68 4.69 7.30
N ASP A 84 -14.01 5.12 8.36
CA ASP A 84 -14.08 6.49 8.90
C ASP A 84 -13.02 7.44 8.34
N HIS A 85 -12.17 6.96 7.42
CA HIS A 85 -11.06 7.68 6.79
C HIS A 85 -10.01 8.23 7.76
N LYS A 86 -9.94 7.71 9.00
CA LYS A 86 -8.95 8.12 10.00
C LYS A 86 -7.69 7.28 10.00
N THR A 87 -7.67 6.21 9.23
CA THR A 87 -6.51 5.34 9.08
C THR A 87 -6.28 5.04 7.61
N LEU A 88 -5.05 5.19 7.15
CA LEU A 88 -4.59 4.72 5.86
C LEU A 88 -3.80 3.42 6.05
N TYR A 89 -4.31 2.33 5.47
CA TYR A 89 -3.62 1.06 5.40
C TYR A 89 -2.72 1.03 4.17
N VAL A 90 -1.46 0.64 4.36
CA VAL A 90 -0.46 0.55 3.29
C VAL A 90 0.19 -0.83 3.34
N ALA A 91 0.14 -1.53 2.21
CA ALA A 91 0.88 -2.76 2.02
C ALA A 91 2.34 -2.44 1.69
N GLN A 92 3.23 -2.69 2.64
CA GLN A 92 4.67 -2.64 2.41
C GLN A 92 5.12 -4.01 1.88
N SER A 93 5.43 -4.11 0.58
CA SER A 93 5.63 -5.36 -0.14
C SER A 93 7.05 -5.51 -0.66
N GLY A 94 8.03 -5.40 0.22
CA GLY A 94 9.44 -5.57 -0.09
C GLY A 94 9.76 -6.94 -0.71
N ARG A 95 10.79 -6.99 -1.56
CA ARG A 95 11.24 -8.23 -2.23
C ARG A 95 12.62 -8.66 -1.81
N ARG A 96 13.44 -7.74 -1.29
CA ARG A 96 14.79 -8.03 -0.85
C ARG A 96 14.80 -8.53 0.60
N PRO A 97 15.81 -9.25 1.04
CA PRO A 97 15.90 -9.77 2.41
C PRO A 97 15.86 -8.70 3.50
N ASP A 98 16.37 -7.51 3.20
CA ASP A 98 16.41 -6.34 4.07
C ASP A 98 15.15 -5.47 4.02
N GLU A 99 14.26 -5.71 3.06
CA GLU A 99 13.00 -4.99 2.93
C GLU A 99 11.88 -5.65 3.75
N LYS A 100 11.01 -4.83 4.30
CA LYS A 100 9.88 -5.29 5.11
C LYS A 100 8.68 -5.70 4.24
N ARG A 101 7.92 -6.65 4.76
CA ARG A 101 6.66 -7.14 4.18
C ARG A 101 5.60 -7.06 5.26
N GLU A 102 5.00 -5.89 5.36
CA GLU A 102 4.14 -5.53 6.49
C GLU A 102 2.83 -4.92 5.96
N LEU A 103 1.73 -5.21 6.62
CA LEU A 103 0.54 -4.39 6.52
C LEU A 103 0.63 -3.31 7.60
N ARG A 104 0.70 -2.06 7.18
CA ARG A 104 0.89 -0.90 8.05
C ARG A 104 -0.37 -0.06 8.13
N ALA A 105 -0.67 0.46 9.31
CA ALA A 105 -1.75 1.39 9.58
C ALA A 105 -1.18 2.75 9.98
N TYR A 106 -1.43 3.76 9.18
CA TYR A 106 -1.02 5.15 9.43
C TYR A 106 -2.23 5.95 9.90
N PRO A 107 -2.21 6.58 11.09
CA PRO A 107 -3.23 7.55 11.46
C PRO A 107 -3.25 8.71 10.46
N VAL A 108 -4.44 9.12 10.04
CA VAL A 108 -4.65 10.30 9.21
C VAL A 108 -5.01 11.46 10.13
N GLU A 109 -4.10 12.41 10.25
CA GLU A 109 -4.24 13.59 11.09
C GLU A 109 -5.06 14.69 10.41
N ASP A 110 -5.43 15.71 11.15
CA ASP A 110 -6.08 16.90 10.61
C ASP A 110 -5.23 17.54 9.51
N GLY A 111 -5.87 17.90 8.39
CA GLY A 111 -5.17 18.36 7.19
C GLY A 111 -4.65 17.23 6.28
N GLY A 112 -4.80 15.96 6.71
CA GLY A 112 -4.42 14.80 5.91
C GLY A 112 -2.93 14.50 5.92
N GLN A 113 -2.22 14.84 6.99
CA GLN A 113 -0.88 14.33 7.25
C GLN A 113 -0.98 12.91 7.80
N LEU A 114 0.09 12.13 7.66
CA LEU A 114 0.17 10.81 8.25
C LEU A 114 0.98 10.85 9.54
N GLY A 115 0.42 10.28 10.60
CA GLY A 115 1.14 10.01 11.84
C GLY A 115 2.06 8.78 11.73
N SER A 116 2.71 8.42 12.83
CA SER A 116 3.55 7.22 12.88
C SER A 116 2.71 5.96 12.72
N PHE A 117 3.16 5.04 11.88
CA PHE A 117 2.43 3.80 11.61
C PHE A 117 2.53 2.79 12.77
N THR A 118 1.55 1.89 12.81
CA THR A 118 1.61 0.62 13.53
C THR A 118 1.62 -0.53 12.53
N VAL A 119 2.32 -1.62 12.86
CA VAL A 119 2.29 -2.84 12.05
C VAL A 119 1.10 -3.68 12.47
N LEU A 120 0.16 -3.90 11.54
CA LEU A 120 -0.98 -4.80 11.76
C LEU A 120 -0.58 -6.25 11.56
N HIS A 121 0.29 -6.52 10.57
CA HIS A 121 0.80 -7.85 10.32
C HIS A 121 2.18 -7.78 9.66
N ASP A 122 3.11 -8.65 10.12
CA ASP A 122 4.42 -8.85 9.51
C ASP A 122 4.45 -10.24 8.85
N PHE A 123 4.63 -10.26 7.54
CA PHE A 123 4.71 -11.49 6.74
C PHE A 123 6.11 -12.14 6.80
N GLY A 124 7.07 -11.53 7.47
CA GLY A 124 8.44 -12.02 7.58
C GLY A 124 9.11 -12.15 6.21
N GLU A 125 9.57 -13.37 5.89
CA GLU A 125 10.24 -13.67 4.61
C GLU A 125 9.26 -13.93 3.46
N HIS A 126 7.95 -13.97 3.74
CA HIS A 126 6.93 -14.34 2.78
C HIS A 126 6.37 -13.12 2.05
N ARG A 127 5.78 -13.35 0.88
CA ARG A 127 5.16 -12.26 0.11
C ARG A 127 4.01 -11.62 0.90
N GLY A 128 4.11 -10.31 1.09
CA GLY A 128 3.10 -9.49 1.73
C GLY A 128 1.84 -9.27 0.88
N VAL A 129 1.05 -8.30 1.28
CA VAL A 129 -0.21 -7.92 0.63
C VAL A 129 0.06 -7.30 -0.74
N ASP A 130 -0.80 -7.63 -1.69
CA ASP A 130 -0.89 -6.99 -3.02
C ASP A 130 -2.03 -5.98 -3.02
N GLY A 131 -3.28 -6.43 -3.24
CA GLY A 131 -4.46 -5.60 -3.18
C GLY A 131 -5.31 -5.88 -1.95
N MET A 132 -6.18 -4.92 -1.58
CA MET A 132 -7.08 -5.05 -0.44
C MET A 132 -8.35 -4.22 -0.58
N CYS A 133 -9.40 -4.63 0.15
CA CYS A 133 -10.65 -3.90 0.29
C CYS A 133 -11.21 -4.06 1.71
N LEU A 134 -12.24 -3.30 2.06
CA LEU A 134 -13.00 -3.54 3.30
C LEU A 134 -14.18 -4.46 3.05
N ASP A 135 -14.52 -5.28 4.06
CA ASP A 135 -15.84 -5.89 4.15
C ASP A 135 -16.85 -4.93 4.82
N ALA A 136 -18.09 -5.40 4.97
CA ALA A 136 -19.16 -4.61 5.58
C ALA A 136 -18.93 -4.30 7.07
N ASP A 137 -18.13 -5.08 7.76
CA ASP A 137 -17.79 -4.92 9.18
C ASP A 137 -16.51 -4.08 9.37
N GLY A 138 -15.89 -3.63 8.26
CA GLY A 138 -14.67 -2.83 8.27
C GLY A 138 -13.39 -3.66 8.42
N ASN A 139 -13.46 -4.99 8.28
CA ASN A 139 -12.26 -5.80 8.23
C ASN A 139 -11.55 -5.63 6.88
N ILE A 140 -10.23 -5.75 6.89
CA ILE A 140 -9.41 -5.65 5.70
C ILE A 140 -9.30 -7.04 5.07
N ILE A 141 -9.84 -7.19 3.86
CA ILE A 141 -9.71 -8.40 3.05
C ILE A 141 -8.57 -8.18 2.06
N ALA A 142 -7.54 -9.01 2.13
CA ALA A 142 -6.31 -8.80 1.37
C ALA A 142 -5.83 -10.04 0.63
N THR A 143 -5.31 -9.85 -0.57
CA THR A 143 -4.60 -10.88 -1.33
C THR A 143 -3.13 -10.88 -0.93
N ALA A 144 -2.58 -12.02 -0.52
CA ALA A 144 -1.18 -12.15 -0.14
C ALA A 144 -0.65 -13.56 -0.35
N GLY A 145 0.66 -13.73 -0.18
CA GLY A 145 1.33 -15.01 -0.30
C GLY A 145 1.79 -15.36 -1.70
N TRP A 146 2.61 -16.41 -1.80
CA TRP A 146 3.19 -16.88 -3.04
C TRP A 146 3.35 -18.41 -3.00
N GLU A 147 3.26 -19.06 -4.17
CA GLU A 147 3.31 -20.51 -4.30
C GLU A 147 4.68 -21.12 -3.95
N LEU A 148 5.76 -20.35 -4.08
CA LEU A 148 7.13 -20.81 -3.85
C LEU A 148 7.64 -20.57 -2.42
N GLY A 149 6.80 -20.08 -1.52
CA GLY A 149 7.22 -19.81 -0.14
C GLY A 149 6.08 -19.47 0.79
N GLY A 150 6.30 -19.73 2.08
CA GLY A 150 5.36 -19.45 3.14
C GLY A 150 4.09 -20.31 3.10
N PRO A 151 3.01 -19.79 3.66
CA PRO A 151 1.72 -20.51 3.72
C PRO A 151 1.02 -20.64 2.36
N GLY A 152 1.60 -20.10 1.28
CA GLY A 152 1.04 -20.09 -0.05
C GLY A 152 0.07 -18.94 -0.34
N PRO A 153 -0.42 -18.83 -1.59
CA PRO A 153 -1.38 -17.80 -1.97
C PRO A 153 -2.67 -17.94 -1.18
N SER A 154 -3.14 -16.83 -0.60
CA SER A 154 -4.33 -16.86 0.26
C SER A 154 -5.05 -15.52 0.26
N ILE A 155 -6.31 -15.55 0.66
CA ILE A 155 -7.06 -14.37 1.07
C ILE A 155 -6.95 -14.27 2.59
N TYR A 156 -6.47 -13.14 3.06
CA TYR A 156 -6.32 -12.82 4.47
C TYR A 156 -7.43 -11.87 4.92
N VAL A 157 -7.84 -12.01 6.18
CA VAL A 157 -8.75 -11.08 6.84
C VAL A 157 -8.05 -10.53 8.06
N PHE A 158 -7.95 -9.21 8.15
CA PHE A 158 -7.37 -8.52 9.30
C PHE A 158 -8.43 -7.66 9.98
N SER A 159 -8.47 -7.72 11.31
CA SER A 159 -9.23 -6.73 12.10
C SER A 159 -8.58 -5.35 11.95
N PRO A 160 -9.37 -4.27 11.83
CA PRO A 160 -8.85 -2.90 11.75
C PRO A 160 -8.18 -2.45 13.05
N THR A 161 -8.49 -3.10 14.17
CA THR A 161 -7.88 -2.83 15.48
C THR A 161 -6.82 -3.89 15.78
N PRO A 162 -5.61 -3.50 16.23
CA PRO A 162 -4.63 -4.46 16.71
C PRO A 162 -5.21 -5.14 17.97
N ASP A 163 -5.76 -6.33 17.84
CA ASP A 163 -6.08 -7.15 18.99
C ASP A 163 -4.78 -7.62 19.66
N ALA A 164 -4.77 -7.67 21.00
CA ALA A 164 -3.64 -8.14 21.82
C ALA A 164 -3.25 -9.63 21.57
N GLY A 165 -3.75 -10.23 20.53
CA GLY A 165 -3.49 -11.60 20.08
C GLY A 165 -3.64 -11.75 18.56
N ASN A 166 -3.10 -10.80 17.78
CA ASN A 166 -3.20 -10.66 16.34
C ASN A 166 -3.18 -12.00 15.57
N SER A 167 -4.34 -12.54 15.30
CA SER A 167 -4.52 -13.67 14.41
C SER A 167 -5.15 -13.19 13.09
N ALA A 168 -4.30 -12.93 12.09
CA ALA A 168 -4.78 -12.92 10.72
C ALA A 168 -5.58 -14.23 10.49
N ARG A 169 -6.88 -14.14 10.26
CA ARG A 169 -7.67 -15.29 9.87
C ARG A 169 -7.40 -15.56 8.41
N ARG A 170 -6.85 -16.73 8.15
CA ARG A 170 -6.62 -17.24 6.80
C ARG A 170 -7.81 -18.08 6.39
N PHE A 171 -8.41 -17.76 5.26
CA PHE A 171 -9.32 -18.67 4.57
C PHE A 171 -8.49 -19.52 3.61
N SER A 172 -8.36 -20.82 3.91
CA SER A 172 -7.74 -21.79 3.01
C SER A 172 -8.77 -22.34 2.01
N ARG A 173 -8.28 -22.92 0.92
CA ARG A 173 -9.09 -23.58 -0.11
C ARG A 173 -9.95 -24.67 0.53
N GLY A 174 -11.21 -24.36 0.86
CA GLY A 174 -12.14 -25.27 1.54
C GLY A 174 -13.05 -24.60 2.57
N ASP A 175 -12.73 -23.42 3.03
CA ASP A 175 -13.59 -22.66 3.94
C ASP A 175 -14.62 -21.91 3.09
N VAL A 176 -15.75 -22.56 2.82
CA VAL A 176 -16.91 -21.90 2.21
C VAL A 176 -17.61 -21.13 3.32
N VAL A 177 -17.61 -19.82 3.24
CA VAL A 177 -18.45 -18.96 4.08
C VAL A 177 -19.89 -19.21 3.64
N SER A 178 -20.65 -19.92 4.47
CA SER A 178 -22.10 -20.08 4.32
C SER A 178 -22.84 -18.91 4.93
#